data_f8c938e8020605c22bd482e6c2d6f19e
#
_entry.id   f8c938e8020605c22bd482e6c2d6f19e
#
_cell.length_a   1.000
_cell.length_b   1.000
_cell.length_c   1.000
_cell.angle_alpha   90.00
_cell.angle_beta   90.00
_cell.angle_gamma   90.00
#
_symmetry.space_group_name_H-M   'P 1'
#
loop_
_entity.id
_entity.type
_entity.pdbx_description
1 polymer ?
#
loop_
_entity_poly.entity_id
_entity_poly.type
_entity_poly.pdbx_seq_one_letter_code
_entity_poly.pdbx_strand_id
1 'polypeptide(L)'
;MTCILISFSQSRAQDKYAGDFLQIPVGARALSMGGAFTAIADDESAFHWNAAGVSLVPDRQVGFMYSAEFGTPGNSLADFYQLGFTYPLKDMTIAVNWVRLSVGDLMHTPDLTNISVAVERAQMVEELYSGAPNYFSDNEDAFVLSLARDNKFTVDWGWLYYKENIEVPIGVNFKIIHQGIGNFGSASGIGVDAGAMLRFSLAEFLLQPALGKISFGASASDLAGTRLAWSTQRTEIVPMHIDGGIAYTQPIPAIRTDATFASDFLIGVRSLPQYGLELTYAKDVSLRVGLDQGAFTTGAGFNWEKKVDVNYSLAINDALGPEHRLSFSLDLDHLMQKDTTGE
;
A
#
# COMPACT_ATOMS: atom_id res chain seq x y z
N MET A 1 -5.47 -17.16 -33.60
CA MET A 1 -4.43 -16.80 -32.65
C MET A 1 -4.24 -15.29 -32.74
N THR A 2 -5.02 -14.52 -31.94
CA THR A 2 -5.08 -13.07 -32.04
C THR A 2 -4.03 -12.51 -31.03
N CYS A 3 -2.96 -11.94 -31.59
CA CYS A 3 -1.91 -11.29 -30.81
C CYS A 3 -2.46 -9.95 -30.27
N ILE A 4 -2.65 -9.84 -28.97
CA ILE A 4 -2.96 -8.57 -28.32
C ILE A 4 -1.65 -7.79 -28.24
N LEU A 5 -1.47 -6.82 -29.13
CA LEU A 5 -0.39 -5.84 -29.07
C LEU A 5 -0.75 -4.83 -27.95
N ILE A 6 -0.12 -5.00 -26.79
CA ILE A 6 -0.14 -3.99 -25.73
C ILE A 6 0.79 -2.86 -26.19
N SER A 7 0.19 -1.77 -26.68
CA SER A 7 0.93 -0.54 -27.01
C SER A 7 1.30 0.16 -25.72
N PHE A 8 2.57 0.09 -25.32
CA PHE A 8 3.10 0.95 -24.27
C PHE A 8 3.08 2.39 -24.78
N SER A 9 2.20 3.20 -24.22
CA SER A 9 2.16 4.64 -24.43
C SER A 9 3.43 5.24 -23.85
N GLN A 10 4.23 5.96 -24.64
CA GLN A 10 5.34 6.74 -24.10
C GLN A 10 4.76 7.86 -23.23
N SER A 11 4.98 7.77 -21.93
CA SER A 11 4.66 8.84 -20.98
C SER A 11 5.36 10.13 -21.41
N ARG A 12 4.61 11.20 -21.61
CA ARG A 12 5.18 12.51 -21.86
C ARG A 12 5.73 13.02 -20.54
N ALA A 13 6.82 13.78 -20.56
CA ALA A 13 7.45 14.36 -19.36
C ALA A 13 6.47 15.19 -18.49
N GLN A 14 5.31 15.54 -19.03
CA GLN A 14 4.26 16.32 -18.41
C GLN A 14 3.40 15.51 -17.41
N ASP A 15 3.38 14.17 -17.54
CA ASP A 15 2.56 13.27 -16.71
C ASP A 15 3.40 12.57 -15.61
N LYS A 16 4.66 12.97 -15.44
CA LYS A 16 5.64 12.29 -14.59
C LYS A 16 5.23 12.21 -13.11
N TYR A 17 4.45 13.17 -12.64
CA TYR A 17 4.04 13.31 -11.24
C TYR A 17 2.52 13.16 -11.04
N ALA A 18 1.79 12.73 -12.08
CA ALA A 18 0.35 12.53 -11.98
C ALA A 18 0.02 11.42 -10.98
N GLY A 19 -0.71 11.76 -9.92
CA GLY A 19 -1.16 10.80 -8.92
C GLY A 19 -0.06 10.15 -8.08
N ASP A 20 1.10 10.81 -7.92
CA ASP A 20 2.24 10.29 -7.14
C ASP A 20 1.85 9.91 -5.69
N PHE A 21 0.86 10.59 -5.09
CA PHE A 21 0.38 10.25 -3.75
C PHE A 21 -0.20 8.83 -3.66
N LEU A 22 -0.70 8.28 -4.78
CA LEU A 22 -1.19 6.89 -4.83
C LEU A 22 -0.07 5.86 -4.70
N GLN A 23 1.18 6.27 -4.88
CA GLN A 23 2.36 5.43 -4.74
C GLN A 23 2.95 5.48 -3.32
N ILE A 24 2.46 6.38 -2.45
CA ILE A 24 2.88 6.41 -1.04
C ILE A 24 2.45 5.09 -0.39
N PRO A 25 3.41 4.33 0.17
CA PRO A 25 3.13 3.00 0.70
C PRO A 25 2.09 3.05 1.84
N VAL A 26 1.08 2.18 1.81
CA VAL A 26 0.08 2.04 2.87
C VAL A 26 0.42 0.85 3.77
N GLY A 27 0.27 1.04 5.09
CA GLY A 27 0.51 0.00 6.09
C GLY A 27 1.93 -0.01 6.65
N ALA A 28 2.06 0.14 7.98
CA ALA A 28 3.36 0.09 8.63
C ALA A 28 4.00 -1.30 8.53
N ARG A 29 3.19 -2.39 8.50
CA ARG A 29 3.69 -3.74 8.30
C ARG A 29 4.36 -3.88 6.93
N ALA A 30 3.71 -3.45 5.87
CA ALA A 30 4.24 -3.55 4.51
C ALA A 30 5.52 -2.71 4.33
N LEU A 31 5.54 -1.47 4.85
CA LEU A 31 6.73 -0.62 4.78
C LEU A 31 7.91 -1.22 5.53
N SER A 32 7.68 -1.80 6.72
CA SER A 32 8.76 -2.46 7.49
C SER A 32 9.32 -3.71 6.81
N MET A 33 8.60 -4.28 5.84
CA MET A 33 9.02 -5.37 4.94
C MET A 33 9.69 -4.84 3.65
N GLY A 34 10.06 -3.55 3.61
CA GLY A 34 10.66 -2.93 2.43
C GLY A 34 9.71 -2.82 1.24
N GLY A 35 8.39 -2.87 1.46
CA GLY A 35 7.39 -2.88 0.41
C GLY A 35 7.24 -4.24 -0.31
N ALA A 36 7.96 -5.28 0.09
CA ALA A 36 7.81 -6.64 -0.44
C ALA A 36 6.53 -7.29 0.10
N PHE A 37 5.39 -6.92 -0.45
CA PHE A 37 4.07 -7.25 0.12
C PHE A 37 3.05 -7.82 -0.88
N THR A 38 3.30 -7.77 -2.20
CA THR A 38 2.39 -8.22 -3.26
C THR A 38 1.95 -9.69 -3.12
N ALA A 39 2.81 -10.55 -2.57
CA ALA A 39 2.52 -11.99 -2.37
C ALA A 39 2.00 -12.34 -0.97
N ILE A 40 1.99 -11.38 -0.02
CA ILE A 40 1.62 -11.59 1.38
C ILE A 40 0.58 -10.58 1.89
N ALA A 41 0.03 -9.73 1.02
CA ALA A 41 -0.98 -8.75 1.37
C ALA A 41 -2.22 -9.44 1.95
N ASP A 42 -2.36 -9.48 3.28
CA ASP A 42 -3.41 -10.20 4.01
C ASP A 42 -3.95 -9.40 5.23
N ASP A 43 -3.72 -8.08 5.23
CA ASP A 43 -4.17 -7.14 6.26
C ASP A 43 -4.99 -5.97 5.68
N GLU A 44 -5.29 -4.96 6.50
CA GLU A 44 -6.08 -3.78 6.13
C GLU A 44 -5.47 -2.94 4.99
N SER A 45 -4.17 -3.09 4.75
CA SER A 45 -3.45 -2.39 3.67
C SER A 45 -3.47 -3.13 2.33
N ALA A 46 -4.03 -4.34 2.28
CA ALA A 46 -4.01 -5.22 1.12
C ALA A 46 -4.55 -4.57 -0.16
N PHE A 47 -5.55 -3.67 -0.06
CA PHE A 47 -6.11 -2.96 -1.20
C PHE A 47 -5.06 -2.18 -2.01
N HIS A 48 -4.01 -1.70 -1.35
CA HIS A 48 -2.93 -0.92 -1.97
C HIS A 48 -1.92 -1.82 -2.69
N TRP A 49 -1.55 -2.95 -2.09
CA TRP A 49 -0.47 -3.82 -2.57
C TRP A 49 -0.94 -4.87 -3.57
N ASN A 50 -2.06 -5.50 -3.26
CA ASN A 50 -2.67 -6.50 -4.12
C ASN A 50 -4.16 -6.66 -3.76
N ALA A 51 -5.04 -6.22 -4.64
CA ALA A 51 -6.49 -6.29 -4.40
C ALA A 51 -7.00 -7.69 -4.04
N ALA A 52 -6.33 -8.75 -4.52
CA ALA A 52 -6.67 -10.14 -4.19
C ALA A 52 -6.52 -10.43 -2.68
N GLY A 53 -5.55 -9.78 -2.04
CA GLY A 53 -5.26 -9.94 -0.62
C GLY A 53 -6.39 -9.53 0.32
N VAL A 54 -7.26 -8.64 -0.12
CA VAL A 54 -8.46 -8.25 0.64
C VAL A 54 -9.32 -9.46 1.02
N SER A 55 -9.33 -10.52 0.19
CA SER A 55 -10.06 -11.76 0.47
C SER A 55 -9.42 -12.65 1.56
N LEU A 56 -8.19 -12.34 1.95
CA LEU A 56 -7.45 -13.07 2.97
C LEU A 56 -7.65 -12.48 4.38
N VAL A 57 -8.24 -11.29 4.47
CA VAL A 57 -8.64 -10.69 5.75
C VAL A 57 -9.80 -11.50 6.33
N PRO A 58 -9.61 -12.18 7.48
CA PRO A 58 -10.56 -13.20 7.92
C PRO A 58 -11.83 -12.63 8.56
N ASP A 59 -11.73 -11.48 9.21
CA ASP A 59 -12.75 -10.90 10.08
C ASP A 59 -13.10 -9.47 9.65
N ARG A 60 -14.20 -8.93 10.20
CA ARG A 60 -14.55 -7.53 9.99
C ARG A 60 -13.55 -6.63 10.68
N GLN A 61 -12.85 -5.83 9.91
CA GLN A 61 -11.77 -4.98 10.42
C GLN A 61 -11.97 -3.51 10.07
N VAL A 62 -11.60 -2.65 11.02
CA VAL A 62 -11.37 -1.22 10.78
C VAL A 62 -9.86 -0.98 10.85
N GLY A 63 -9.28 -0.43 9.81
CA GLY A 63 -7.86 -0.06 9.74
C GLY A 63 -7.68 1.44 9.71
N PHE A 64 -6.63 1.92 10.39
CA PHE A 64 -6.20 3.31 10.37
C PHE A 64 -4.68 3.38 10.29
N MET A 65 -4.17 4.30 9.48
CA MET A 65 -2.75 4.62 9.42
C MET A 65 -2.52 6.12 9.39
N TYR A 66 -1.43 6.53 10.02
CA TYR A 66 -0.86 7.88 9.95
C TYR A 66 0.63 7.81 9.62
N SER A 67 1.06 8.68 8.72
CA SER A 67 2.47 8.91 8.42
C SER A 67 2.76 10.39 8.30
N ALA A 68 3.87 10.80 8.92
CA ALA A 68 4.45 12.12 8.73
C ALA A 68 5.48 12.02 7.60
N GLU A 69 5.10 12.52 6.43
CA GLU A 69 5.96 12.48 5.25
C GLU A 69 6.96 13.66 5.27
N PHE A 70 8.22 13.37 4.96
CA PHE A 70 9.31 14.36 4.91
C PHE A 70 9.49 15.13 6.22
N GLY A 71 9.54 14.42 7.34
CA GLY A 71 9.75 15.02 8.65
C GLY A 71 9.37 14.10 9.82
N THR A 72 9.07 14.72 10.95
CA THR A 72 8.62 14.02 12.16
C THR A 72 7.19 14.41 12.51
N PRO A 73 6.44 13.59 13.26
CA PRO A 73 5.10 13.95 13.71
C PRO A 73 5.05 15.33 14.37
N GLY A 74 4.21 16.22 13.84
CA GLY A 74 4.07 17.61 14.26
C GLY A 74 5.07 18.60 13.63
N ASN A 75 6.00 18.13 12.79
CA ASN A 75 6.91 18.94 11.98
C ASN A 75 7.19 18.25 10.63
N SER A 76 6.12 17.77 9.99
CA SER A 76 6.13 17.16 8.66
C SER A 76 5.85 18.19 7.58
N LEU A 77 6.35 17.95 6.36
CA LEU A 77 5.97 18.75 5.20
C LEU A 77 4.60 18.33 4.67
N ALA A 78 4.26 17.05 4.84
CA ALA A 78 2.97 16.51 4.46
C ALA A 78 2.52 15.45 5.48
N ASP A 79 1.22 15.30 5.63
CA ASP A 79 0.60 14.27 6.46
C ASP A 79 -0.18 13.31 5.56
N PHE A 80 0.06 12.01 5.76
CA PHE A 80 -0.64 10.96 5.02
C PHE A 80 -1.49 10.11 5.95
N TYR A 81 -2.75 9.95 5.57
CA TYR A 81 -3.76 9.22 6.33
C TYR A 81 -4.37 8.11 5.50
N GLN A 82 -4.68 6.99 6.15
CA GLN A 82 -5.54 5.95 5.60
C GLN A 82 -6.59 5.57 6.65
N LEU A 83 -7.81 5.39 6.20
CA LEU A 83 -8.91 4.81 6.97
C LEU A 83 -9.61 3.78 6.10
N GLY A 84 -9.82 2.56 6.63
CA GLY A 84 -10.42 1.48 5.89
C GLY A 84 -11.40 0.64 6.73
N PHE A 85 -12.30 -0.03 6.02
CA PHE A 85 -13.20 -1.01 6.58
C PHE A 85 -13.27 -2.22 5.65
N THR A 86 -13.03 -3.41 6.20
CA THR A 86 -13.11 -4.68 5.49
C THR A 86 -14.25 -5.52 6.04
N TYR A 87 -15.06 -6.08 5.16
CA TYR A 87 -16.23 -6.88 5.48
C TYR A 87 -16.22 -8.19 4.70
N PRO A 88 -15.79 -9.30 5.32
CA PRO A 88 -15.90 -10.63 4.72
C PRO A 88 -17.37 -11.05 4.62
N LEU A 89 -17.75 -11.49 3.43
CA LEU A 89 -19.01 -12.18 3.15
C LEU A 89 -18.70 -13.67 2.92
N LYS A 90 -19.75 -14.50 2.78
CA LYS A 90 -19.59 -15.96 2.60
C LYS A 90 -18.65 -16.35 1.43
N ASP A 91 -18.78 -15.67 0.30
CA ASP A 91 -18.09 -16.03 -0.95
C ASP A 91 -17.15 -14.94 -1.48
N MET A 92 -17.13 -13.76 -0.86
CA MET A 92 -16.33 -12.64 -1.27
C MET A 92 -16.06 -11.70 -0.09
N THR A 93 -15.06 -10.86 -0.21
CA THR A 93 -14.77 -9.79 0.75
C THR A 93 -14.93 -8.44 0.06
N ILE A 94 -15.56 -7.51 0.75
CA ILE A 94 -15.69 -6.11 0.32
C ILE A 94 -14.85 -5.25 1.26
N ALA A 95 -14.08 -4.31 0.71
CA ALA A 95 -13.43 -3.29 1.53
C ALA A 95 -13.66 -1.90 0.94
N VAL A 96 -13.74 -0.92 1.83
CA VAL A 96 -13.80 0.49 1.47
C VAL A 96 -12.65 1.19 2.18
N ASN A 97 -11.82 1.87 1.44
CA ASN A 97 -10.67 2.58 1.96
C ASN A 97 -10.68 4.02 1.47
N TRP A 98 -10.19 4.92 2.31
CA TRP A 98 -9.90 6.30 1.99
C TRP A 98 -8.45 6.58 2.35
N VAL A 99 -7.72 7.20 1.44
CA VAL A 99 -6.38 7.71 1.66
C VAL A 99 -6.36 9.20 1.37
N ARG A 100 -5.58 9.95 2.15
CA ARG A 100 -5.37 11.38 1.98
C ARG A 100 -3.92 11.74 2.18
N LEU A 101 -3.36 12.49 1.22
CA LEU A 101 -2.17 13.30 1.42
C LEU A 101 -2.62 14.74 1.64
N SER A 102 -2.08 15.39 2.67
CA SER A 102 -2.37 16.80 2.98
C SER A 102 -1.07 17.57 3.19
N VAL A 103 -0.87 18.60 2.39
CA VAL A 103 0.24 19.54 2.52
C VAL A 103 -0.35 20.88 2.93
N GLY A 104 -0.02 21.33 4.15
CA GLY A 104 -0.45 22.62 4.67
C GLY A 104 0.57 23.73 4.47
N ASP A 105 0.16 24.93 4.78
CA ASP A 105 1.05 26.12 4.89
C ASP A 105 1.95 26.38 3.68
N LEU A 106 1.45 26.05 2.47
CA LEU A 106 2.14 26.38 1.23
C LEU A 106 2.01 27.88 0.98
N MET A 107 3.13 28.59 0.97
CA MET A 107 3.14 30.02 0.77
C MET A 107 2.95 30.36 -0.71
N HIS A 108 1.96 31.18 -1.02
CA HIS A 108 1.76 31.70 -2.36
C HIS A 108 2.86 32.71 -2.69
N THR A 109 3.74 32.36 -3.62
CA THR A 109 4.79 33.26 -4.15
C THR A 109 4.30 33.87 -5.46
N PRO A 110 4.38 35.21 -5.63
CA PRO A 110 4.02 35.84 -6.89
C PRO A 110 4.98 35.42 -8.02
N ASP A 111 4.50 35.47 -9.26
CA ASP A 111 5.34 35.24 -10.41
C ASP A 111 6.33 36.40 -10.59
N LEU A 112 7.59 36.13 -10.29
CA LEU A 112 8.70 37.08 -10.41
C LEU A 112 9.47 37.00 -11.75
N THR A 113 9.03 36.14 -12.67
CA THR A 113 9.74 35.91 -13.96
C THR A 113 9.78 37.13 -14.85
N ASN A 114 8.78 38.00 -14.75
CA ASN A 114 8.70 39.25 -15.53
C ASN A 114 9.52 40.40 -14.93
N ILE A 115 10.13 40.24 -13.77
CA ILE A 115 10.95 41.26 -13.11
C ILE A 115 12.42 40.96 -13.41
N SER A 116 13.01 41.78 -14.29
CA SER A 116 14.39 41.59 -14.75
C SER A 116 15.43 41.95 -13.69
N VAL A 117 15.09 42.89 -12.79
CA VAL A 117 16.04 43.46 -11.81
C VAL A 117 16.08 42.59 -10.55
N ALA A 118 17.27 42.08 -10.22
CA ALA A 118 17.44 41.17 -9.08
C ALA A 118 17.10 41.80 -7.72
N VAL A 119 17.38 43.11 -7.55
CA VAL A 119 17.10 43.85 -6.32
C VAL A 119 15.58 44.00 -6.11
N GLU A 120 14.82 44.25 -7.17
CA GLU A 120 13.36 44.37 -7.10
C GLU A 120 12.73 43.03 -6.72
N ARG A 121 13.22 41.90 -7.28
CA ARG A 121 12.79 40.55 -6.87
C ARG A 121 13.08 40.29 -5.41
N ALA A 122 14.27 40.65 -4.92
CA ALA A 122 14.63 40.49 -3.50
C ALA A 122 13.75 41.31 -2.58
N GLN A 123 13.43 42.55 -2.93
CA GLN A 123 12.52 43.40 -2.15
C GLN A 123 11.10 42.83 -2.10
N MET A 124 10.56 42.35 -3.22
CA MET A 124 9.24 41.70 -3.23
C MET A 124 9.19 40.42 -2.37
N VAL A 125 10.27 39.64 -2.39
CA VAL A 125 10.39 38.45 -1.51
C VAL A 125 10.43 38.88 -0.04
N GLU A 126 11.19 39.93 0.31
CA GLU A 126 11.28 40.45 1.68
C GLU A 126 9.92 41.02 2.15
N GLU A 127 9.23 41.76 1.28
CA GLU A 127 7.86 42.23 1.58
C GLU A 127 6.87 41.06 1.81
N LEU A 128 6.99 39.98 1.05
CA LEU A 128 6.19 38.78 1.20
C LEU A 128 6.41 38.12 2.57
N TYR A 129 7.67 38.00 3.01
CA TYR A 129 8.01 37.43 4.32
C TYR A 129 7.71 38.37 5.50
N SER A 130 7.75 39.68 5.31
CA SER A 130 7.48 40.66 6.37
C SER A 130 5.99 41.04 6.48
N GLY A 131 5.19 40.75 5.44
CA GLY A 131 3.76 41.03 5.39
C GLY A 131 2.91 39.93 6.03
N ALA A 132 1.66 39.85 5.61
CA ALA A 132 0.77 38.72 5.90
C ALA A 132 0.80 37.76 4.68
N PRO A 133 1.65 36.75 4.68
CA PRO A 133 1.75 35.83 3.56
C PRO A 133 0.42 35.08 3.36
N ASN A 134 0.06 34.90 2.09
CA ASN A 134 -1.13 34.13 1.74
C ASN A 134 -0.73 32.64 1.65
N TYR A 135 -1.31 31.82 2.51
CA TYR A 135 -1.08 30.38 2.53
C TYR A 135 -2.24 29.64 1.88
N PHE A 136 -1.93 28.51 1.25
CA PHE A 136 -2.90 27.57 0.72
C PHE A 136 -2.51 26.14 1.11
N SER A 137 -3.38 25.20 0.88
CA SER A 137 -3.14 23.77 1.10
C SER A 137 -3.30 22.99 -0.20
N ASP A 138 -2.58 21.89 -0.30
CA ASP A 138 -2.77 20.85 -1.30
C ASP A 138 -3.33 19.61 -0.60
N ASN A 139 -4.47 19.11 -1.11
CA ASN A 139 -5.12 17.92 -0.57
C ASN A 139 -5.42 16.95 -1.71
N GLU A 140 -4.96 15.75 -1.55
CA GLU A 140 -5.14 14.66 -2.50
C GLU A 140 -5.85 13.49 -1.83
N ASP A 141 -7.01 13.11 -2.35
CA ASP A 141 -7.88 12.08 -1.79
C ASP A 141 -8.08 10.94 -2.78
N ALA A 142 -8.10 9.70 -2.30
CA ALA A 142 -8.60 8.57 -3.07
C ALA A 142 -9.53 7.71 -2.22
N PHE A 143 -10.70 7.40 -2.77
CA PHE A 143 -11.65 6.43 -2.24
C PHE A 143 -11.55 5.15 -3.06
N VAL A 144 -11.34 4.02 -2.39
CA VAL A 144 -11.12 2.73 -3.03
C VAL A 144 -12.17 1.75 -2.54
N LEU A 145 -12.96 1.22 -3.47
CA LEU A 145 -13.86 0.08 -3.24
C LEU A 145 -13.19 -1.17 -3.77
N SER A 146 -12.92 -2.14 -2.90
CA SER A 146 -12.31 -3.42 -3.23
C SER A 146 -13.33 -4.54 -3.19
N LEU A 147 -13.28 -5.42 -4.19
CA LEU A 147 -14.04 -6.66 -4.25
C LEU A 147 -13.07 -7.80 -4.49
N ALA A 148 -13.01 -8.77 -3.57
CA ALA A 148 -12.07 -9.87 -3.66
C ALA A 148 -12.71 -11.21 -3.27
N ARG A 149 -12.15 -12.29 -3.81
CA ARG A 149 -12.59 -13.66 -3.53
C ARG A 149 -11.38 -14.59 -3.40
N ASP A 150 -11.36 -15.40 -2.35
CA ASP A 150 -10.42 -16.51 -2.20
C ASP A 150 -11.04 -17.79 -2.80
N ASN A 151 -10.50 -18.21 -3.95
CA ASN A 151 -10.93 -19.43 -4.61
C ASN A 151 -10.04 -20.59 -4.16
N LYS A 152 -10.63 -21.63 -3.60
CA LYS A 152 -9.93 -22.82 -3.11
C LYS A 152 -10.19 -24.00 -4.03
N PHE A 153 -9.10 -24.58 -4.53
CA PHE A 153 -9.13 -25.74 -5.41
C PHE A 153 -8.42 -26.91 -4.75
N THR A 154 -9.01 -28.08 -4.84
CA THR A 154 -8.33 -29.31 -4.43
C THR A 154 -7.82 -30.00 -5.67
N VAL A 155 -6.51 -30.07 -5.86
CA VAL A 155 -5.83 -30.64 -7.02
C VAL A 155 -5.33 -32.03 -6.69
N ASP A 156 -5.68 -33.00 -7.53
CA ASP A 156 -5.16 -34.36 -7.48
C ASP A 156 -4.10 -34.50 -8.57
N TRP A 157 -2.84 -34.58 -8.16
CA TRP A 157 -1.72 -34.69 -9.10
C TRP A 157 -1.54 -36.10 -9.65
N GLY A 158 -2.35 -37.09 -9.17
CA GLY A 158 -2.35 -38.46 -9.65
C GLY A 158 -1.14 -39.31 -9.27
N TRP A 159 -0.02 -38.70 -8.96
CA TRP A 159 1.25 -39.36 -8.60
C TRP A 159 1.63 -39.22 -7.12
N LEU A 160 0.93 -38.35 -6.37
CA LEU A 160 1.19 -38.09 -4.94
C LEU A 160 0.28 -38.86 -3.99
N TYR A 161 -0.71 -39.63 -4.49
CA TYR A 161 -1.72 -40.34 -3.72
C TYR A 161 -2.58 -39.50 -2.76
N TYR A 162 -2.47 -38.18 -2.81
CA TYR A 162 -3.34 -37.27 -2.05
C TYR A 162 -3.58 -35.95 -2.78
N LYS A 163 -4.53 -35.22 -2.26
CA LYS A 163 -5.03 -34.00 -2.85
C LYS A 163 -4.42 -32.80 -2.13
N GLU A 164 -3.94 -31.85 -2.89
CA GLU A 164 -3.40 -30.61 -2.39
C GLU A 164 -4.44 -29.49 -2.50
N ASN A 165 -4.52 -28.67 -1.45
CA ASN A 165 -5.35 -27.47 -1.46
C ASN A 165 -4.54 -26.27 -1.96
N ILE A 166 -4.98 -25.71 -3.08
CA ILE A 166 -4.41 -24.52 -3.70
C ILE A 166 -5.40 -23.37 -3.49
N GLU A 167 -4.93 -22.25 -2.96
CA GLU A 167 -5.69 -21.01 -2.81
C GLU A 167 -5.33 -20.08 -3.97
N VAL A 168 -6.35 -19.53 -4.63
CA VAL A 168 -6.20 -18.58 -5.75
C VAL A 168 -7.06 -17.34 -5.46
N PRO A 169 -6.62 -16.48 -4.56
CA PRO A 169 -7.24 -15.17 -4.33
C PRO A 169 -7.21 -14.33 -5.60
N ILE A 170 -8.31 -13.66 -5.90
CA ILE A 170 -8.44 -12.67 -6.98
C ILE A 170 -9.19 -11.46 -6.45
N GLY A 171 -8.88 -10.26 -6.97
CA GLY A 171 -9.54 -9.04 -6.53
C GLY A 171 -9.44 -7.92 -7.55
N VAL A 172 -10.35 -6.95 -7.39
CA VAL A 172 -10.38 -5.71 -8.16
C VAL A 172 -10.65 -4.54 -7.23
N ASN A 173 -10.05 -3.39 -7.55
CA ASN A 173 -10.35 -2.11 -6.91
C ASN A 173 -10.99 -1.16 -7.91
N PHE A 174 -11.91 -0.35 -7.43
CA PHE A 174 -12.44 0.83 -8.12
C PHE A 174 -12.04 2.06 -7.30
N LYS A 175 -11.29 2.98 -7.92
CA LYS A 175 -10.76 4.18 -7.27
C LYS A 175 -11.47 5.42 -7.79
N ILE A 176 -11.84 6.32 -6.88
CA ILE A 176 -12.25 7.69 -7.18
C ILE A 176 -11.19 8.60 -6.58
N ILE A 177 -10.55 9.40 -7.41
CA ILE A 177 -9.42 10.26 -7.05
C ILE A 177 -9.90 11.69 -7.14
N HIS A 178 -9.52 12.50 -6.14
CA HIS A 178 -9.73 13.94 -6.12
C HIS A 178 -8.48 14.63 -5.61
N GLN A 179 -8.01 15.64 -6.34
CA GLN A 179 -6.85 16.47 -5.96
C GLN A 179 -7.29 17.93 -5.96
N GLY A 180 -6.83 18.73 -4.98
CA GLY A 180 -7.20 20.12 -4.87
C GLY A 180 -6.06 21.00 -4.35
N ILE A 181 -5.56 21.91 -5.18
CA ILE A 181 -4.48 22.83 -4.88
C ILE A 181 -5.07 24.22 -4.57
N GLY A 182 -5.40 24.44 -3.30
CA GLY A 182 -5.97 25.72 -2.85
C GLY A 182 -7.10 26.22 -3.77
N ASN A 183 -6.93 27.46 -4.28
CA ASN A 183 -7.84 28.08 -5.25
C ASN A 183 -7.33 27.98 -6.70
N PHE A 184 -6.22 27.25 -6.94
CA PHE A 184 -5.57 27.20 -8.25
C PHE A 184 -6.16 26.16 -9.19
N GLY A 185 -6.83 25.17 -8.64
CA GLY A 185 -7.50 24.13 -9.43
C GLY A 185 -7.75 22.84 -8.67
N SER A 186 -8.60 22.03 -9.26
CA SER A 186 -8.84 20.67 -8.78
C SER A 186 -8.85 19.68 -9.94
N ALA A 187 -8.51 18.43 -9.65
CA ALA A 187 -8.59 17.33 -10.58
C ALA A 187 -9.44 16.21 -10.03
N SER A 188 -10.06 15.43 -10.91
CA SER A 188 -10.77 14.22 -10.53
C SER A 188 -10.54 13.13 -11.55
N GLY A 189 -10.54 11.88 -11.09
CA GLY A 189 -10.35 10.72 -11.95
C GLY A 189 -10.95 9.45 -11.38
N ILE A 190 -11.05 8.44 -12.24
CA ILE A 190 -11.52 7.09 -11.89
C ILE A 190 -10.45 6.12 -12.35
N GLY A 191 -10.01 5.25 -11.44
CA GLY A 191 -9.03 4.20 -11.70
C GLY A 191 -9.57 2.82 -11.38
N VAL A 192 -8.92 1.81 -11.92
CA VAL A 192 -9.23 0.40 -11.66
C VAL A 192 -7.92 -0.35 -11.48
N ASP A 193 -7.86 -1.20 -10.45
CA ASP A 193 -6.75 -2.13 -10.24
C ASP A 193 -7.26 -3.56 -10.26
N ALA A 194 -6.36 -4.51 -10.51
CA ALA A 194 -6.64 -5.94 -10.39
C ALA A 194 -5.46 -6.65 -9.76
N GLY A 195 -5.77 -7.72 -9.02
CA GLY A 195 -4.75 -8.54 -8.37
C GLY A 195 -5.11 -10.01 -8.35
N ALA A 196 -4.09 -10.85 -8.29
CA ALA A 196 -4.21 -12.29 -8.14
C ALA A 196 -3.07 -12.83 -7.29
N MET A 197 -3.33 -13.93 -6.56
CA MET A 197 -2.32 -14.69 -5.85
C MET A 197 -2.49 -16.18 -6.13
N LEU A 198 -1.42 -16.93 -5.92
CA LEU A 198 -1.39 -18.39 -5.90
C LEU A 198 -0.65 -18.83 -4.64
N ARG A 199 -1.32 -19.57 -3.77
CA ARG A 199 -0.78 -19.99 -2.47
C ARG A 199 -0.98 -21.49 -2.27
N PHE A 200 0.05 -22.19 -1.84
CA PHE A 200 -0.02 -23.62 -1.55
C PHE A 200 1.06 -24.06 -0.55
N SER A 201 0.88 -25.26 0.01
CA SER A 201 1.80 -25.85 0.99
C SER A 201 2.90 -26.64 0.29
N LEU A 202 4.17 -26.21 0.45
CA LEU A 202 5.29 -27.03 -0.01
C LEU A 202 5.43 -28.33 0.77
N ALA A 203 4.95 -28.38 2.02
CA ALA A 203 4.92 -29.61 2.82
C ALA A 203 4.08 -30.69 2.15
N GLU A 204 2.91 -30.32 1.64
CA GLU A 204 2.00 -31.22 0.93
C GLU A 204 2.54 -31.54 -0.47
N PHE A 205 2.98 -30.52 -1.21
CA PHE A 205 3.48 -30.67 -2.58
C PHE A 205 4.73 -31.57 -2.68
N LEU A 206 5.70 -31.42 -1.77
CA LEU A 206 6.96 -32.16 -1.76
C LEU A 206 6.99 -33.35 -0.79
N LEU A 207 5.88 -33.63 -0.08
CA LEU A 207 5.79 -34.69 0.95
C LEU A 207 6.83 -34.52 2.07
N GLN A 208 7.14 -33.29 2.43
CA GLN A 208 8.09 -32.94 3.49
C GLN A 208 7.44 -32.09 4.57
N PRO A 209 6.98 -32.69 5.69
CA PRO A 209 6.23 -31.97 6.74
C PRO A 209 6.97 -30.78 7.37
N ALA A 210 8.30 -30.71 7.18
CA ALA A 210 9.13 -29.62 7.70
C ALA A 210 9.03 -28.33 6.89
N LEU A 211 8.47 -28.38 5.67
CA LEU A 211 8.37 -27.22 4.78
C LEU A 211 7.14 -26.38 5.10
N GLY A 212 7.23 -25.10 4.74
CA GLY A 212 6.17 -24.12 4.93
C GLY A 212 5.27 -23.92 3.69
N LYS A 213 4.73 -22.72 3.58
CA LYS A 213 3.87 -22.28 2.48
C LYS A 213 4.62 -21.35 1.53
N ILE A 214 4.34 -21.48 0.23
CA ILE A 214 4.81 -20.54 -0.79
C ILE A 214 3.63 -19.75 -1.35
N SER A 215 3.87 -18.49 -1.68
CA SER A 215 2.89 -17.59 -2.25
C SER A 215 3.51 -16.83 -3.42
N PHE A 216 2.77 -16.70 -4.50
CA PHE A 216 3.08 -15.85 -5.64
C PHE A 216 1.98 -14.80 -5.74
N GLY A 217 2.35 -13.56 -6.00
CA GLY A 217 1.41 -12.44 -6.19
C GLY A 217 1.67 -11.72 -7.50
N ALA A 218 0.60 -11.22 -8.10
CA ALA A 218 0.66 -10.29 -9.21
C ALA A 218 -0.40 -9.21 -9.00
N SER A 219 -0.03 -7.95 -9.17
CA SER A 219 -0.89 -6.79 -9.06
C SER A 219 -0.71 -5.89 -10.28
N ALA A 220 -1.80 -5.33 -10.78
CA ALA A 220 -1.78 -4.33 -11.83
C ALA A 220 -2.61 -3.13 -11.36
N SER A 221 -1.94 -2.02 -11.12
CA SER A 221 -2.55 -0.76 -10.68
C SER A 221 -2.76 0.17 -11.86
N ASP A 222 -3.84 0.97 -11.80
CA ASP A 222 -4.21 1.96 -12.82
C ASP A 222 -4.33 1.35 -14.22
N LEU A 223 -5.11 0.29 -14.35
CA LEU A 223 -5.36 -0.43 -15.60
C LEU A 223 -5.76 0.52 -16.73
N ALA A 224 -5.09 0.42 -17.87
CA ALA A 224 -5.24 1.28 -19.04
C ALA A 224 -4.88 2.78 -18.82
N GLY A 225 -4.26 3.11 -17.68
CA GLY A 225 -3.94 4.46 -17.27
C GLY A 225 -5.13 5.24 -16.70
N THR A 226 -5.01 5.72 -15.48
CA THR A 226 -6.05 6.54 -14.83
C THR A 226 -5.94 7.99 -15.29
N ARG A 227 -7.04 8.55 -15.81
CA ARG A 227 -7.08 9.94 -16.29
C ARG A 227 -7.55 10.86 -15.18
N LEU A 228 -6.75 11.88 -14.89
CA LEU A 228 -7.08 12.99 -13.98
C LEU A 228 -7.44 14.22 -14.82
N ALA A 229 -8.70 14.63 -14.77
CA ALA A 229 -9.21 15.81 -15.47
C ALA A 229 -9.18 17.02 -14.53
N TRP A 230 -8.34 18.01 -14.86
CA TRP A 230 -8.22 19.27 -14.11
C TRP A 230 -9.28 20.29 -14.52
N SER A 231 -9.73 21.09 -13.58
CA SER A 231 -10.61 22.24 -13.80
C SER A 231 -10.02 23.28 -14.78
N THR A 232 -8.70 23.28 -14.94
CA THR A 232 -7.93 24.10 -15.89
C THR A 232 -7.90 23.52 -17.31
N GLN A 233 -8.75 22.54 -17.64
CA GLN A 233 -8.82 21.84 -18.94
C GLN A 233 -7.56 20.99 -19.29
N ARG A 234 -6.65 20.82 -18.34
CA ARG A 234 -5.51 19.89 -18.46
C ARG A 234 -5.99 18.47 -18.12
N THR A 235 -5.42 17.49 -18.77
CA THR A 235 -5.58 16.07 -18.43
C THR A 235 -4.23 15.46 -18.18
N GLU A 236 -4.09 14.76 -17.08
CA GLU A 236 -2.91 13.97 -16.72
C GLU A 236 -3.27 12.48 -16.70
N ILE A 237 -2.29 11.62 -16.90
CA ILE A 237 -2.48 10.18 -16.91
C ILE A 237 -1.54 9.56 -15.88
N VAL A 238 -2.12 8.90 -14.88
CA VAL A 238 -1.40 8.01 -13.98
C VAL A 238 -1.08 6.74 -14.77
N PRO A 239 0.19 6.40 -14.95
CA PRO A 239 0.56 5.24 -15.77
C PRO A 239 0.20 3.93 -15.05
N MET A 240 -0.10 2.89 -15.81
CA MET A 240 -0.28 1.53 -15.29
C MET A 240 1.04 0.99 -14.74
N HIS A 241 1.00 0.38 -13.55
CA HIS A 241 2.10 -0.34 -12.93
C HIS A 241 1.72 -1.83 -12.77
N ILE A 242 2.71 -2.69 -12.90
CA ILE A 242 2.53 -4.14 -12.71
C ILE A 242 3.61 -4.61 -11.76
N ASP A 243 3.19 -5.16 -10.62
CA ASP A 243 4.05 -5.71 -9.59
C ASP A 243 3.92 -7.22 -9.55
N GLY A 244 5.04 -7.89 -9.32
CA GLY A 244 5.10 -9.32 -9.07
C GLY A 244 5.81 -9.59 -7.75
N GLY A 245 5.34 -10.56 -7.00
CA GLY A 245 5.93 -10.93 -5.72
C GLY A 245 5.99 -12.43 -5.51
N ILE A 246 6.95 -12.85 -4.70
CA ILE A 246 7.09 -14.21 -4.19
C ILE A 246 7.33 -14.14 -2.69
N ALA A 247 6.72 -15.05 -1.94
CA ALA A 247 6.95 -15.16 -0.51
C ALA A 247 6.99 -16.62 -0.06
N TYR A 248 7.75 -16.86 1.00
CA TYR A 248 7.83 -18.16 1.66
C TYR A 248 7.68 -17.97 3.17
N THR A 249 6.69 -18.64 3.75
CA THR A 249 6.43 -18.63 5.19
C THR A 249 6.77 -20.00 5.79
N GLN A 250 7.76 -20.04 6.67
CA GLN A 250 8.23 -21.23 7.38
C GLN A 250 7.78 -21.21 8.83
N PRO A 251 6.87 -22.11 9.24
CA PRO A 251 6.60 -22.33 10.66
C PRO A 251 7.80 -22.98 11.35
N ILE A 252 8.17 -22.48 12.52
CA ILE A 252 9.22 -23.03 13.40
C ILE A 252 8.60 -23.37 14.75
N PRO A 253 7.91 -24.53 14.88
CA PRO A 253 7.11 -24.86 16.06
C PRO A 253 7.95 -24.92 17.37
N ALA A 254 9.22 -25.29 17.26
CA ALA A 254 10.12 -25.41 18.40
C ALA A 254 10.28 -24.10 19.20
N ILE A 255 10.16 -22.96 18.55
CA ILE A 255 10.25 -21.64 19.16
C ILE A 255 8.94 -20.84 18.98
N ARG A 256 7.84 -21.45 18.54
CA ARG A 256 6.53 -20.85 18.32
C ARG A 256 6.60 -19.62 17.41
N THR A 257 7.44 -19.67 16.37
CA THR A 257 7.71 -18.53 15.48
C THR A 257 7.41 -18.93 14.04
N ASP A 258 6.77 -18.03 13.30
CA ASP A 258 6.65 -18.10 11.85
C ASP A 258 7.66 -17.11 11.25
N ALA A 259 8.45 -17.57 10.28
CA ALA A 259 9.41 -16.76 9.54
C ALA A 259 8.92 -16.58 8.11
N THR A 260 8.65 -15.36 7.68
CA THR A 260 8.21 -15.02 6.32
C THR A 260 9.28 -14.23 5.61
N PHE A 261 9.76 -14.73 4.48
CA PHE A 261 10.59 -14.01 3.53
C PHE A 261 9.75 -13.63 2.31
N ALA A 262 9.86 -12.38 1.85
CA ALA A 262 9.17 -11.88 0.67
C ALA A 262 10.12 -11.09 -0.23
N SER A 263 9.85 -11.12 -1.53
CA SER A 263 10.54 -10.29 -2.53
C SER A 263 9.56 -9.86 -3.60
N ASP A 264 9.54 -8.55 -3.88
CA ASP A 264 8.72 -7.94 -4.92
C ASP A 264 9.60 -7.27 -5.98
N PHE A 265 9.05 -7.16 -7.18
CA PHE A 265 9.70 -6.53 -8.32
C PHE A 265 8.67 -5.89 -9.25
N LEU A 266 9.00 -4.72 -9.77
CA LEU A 266 8.18 -3.99 -10.75
C LEU A 266 8.44 -4.54 -12.16
N ILE A 267 7.39 -5.00 -12.83
CA ILE A 267 7.49 -5.63 -14.15
C ILE A 267 7.55 -4.53 -15.23
N GLY A 268 8.58 -4.60 -16.08
CA GLY A 268 8.73 -3.67 -17.21
C GLY A 268 9.52 -2.40 -16.92
N VAL A 269 9.93 -2.17 -15.69
CA VAL A 269 10.77 -1.04 -15.28
C VAL A 269 12.04 -1.58 -14.61
N ARG A 270 13.19 -0.98 -14.89
CA ARG A 270 14.43 -1.28 -14.17
C ARG A 270 14.40 -0.62 -12.79
N SER A 271 13.77 -1.27 -11.84
CA SER A 271 13.85 -0.93 -10.41
C SER A 271 14.65 -2.00 -9.67
N LEU A 272 15.21 -1.64 -8.54
CA LEU A 272 15.79 -2.61 -7.63
C LEU A 272 14.64 -3.40 -6.98
N PRO A 273 14.81 -4.73 -6.78
CA PRO A 273 13.80 -5.52 -6.09
C PRO A 273 13.69 -5.08 -4.62
N GLN A 274 12.51 -5.29 -4.08
CA GLN A 274 12.20 -5.10 -2.68
C GLN A 274 12.35 -6.44 -1.95
N TYR A 275 12.80 -6.40 -0.69
CA TYR A 275 12.98 -7.58 0.14
C TYR A 275 12.46 -7.35 1.54
N GLY A 276 11.83 -8.35 2.12
CA GLY A 276 11.33 -8.32 3.48
C GLY A 276 11.52 -9.63 4.22
N LEU A 277 11.78 -9.53 5.52
CA LEU A 277 11.79 -10.63 6.48
C LEU A 277 10.93 -10.25 7.67
N GLU A 278 9.95 -11.10 7.98
CA GLU A 278 9.09 -11.00 9.15
C GLU A 278 9.28 -12.23 10.03
N LEU A 279 9.48 -12.01 11.33
CA LEU A 279 9.48 -13.06 12.36
C LEU A 279 8.32 -12.79 13.31
N THR A 280 7.32 -13.69 13.33
CA THR A 280 6.12 -13.56 14.18
C THR A 280 6.14 -14.61 15.27
N TYR A 281 6.36 -14.18 16.51
CA TYR A 281 6.36 -15.03 17.71
C TYR A 281 4.96 -15.18 18.28
N ALA A 282 4.55 -16.41 18.51
CA ALA A 282 3.27 -16.81 19.14
C ALA A 282 2.02 -16.19 18.48
N LYS A 283 2.14 -15.58 17.30
CA LYS A 283 1.13 -14.77 16.59
C LYS A 283 0.78 -13.43 17.26
N ASP A 284 1.56 -13.03 18.26
CA ASP A 284 1.29 -11.83 19.05
C ASP A 284 2.31 -10.71 18.78
N VAL A 285 3.61 -11.08 18.59
CA VAL A 285 4.68 -10.10 18.39
C VAL A 285 5.40 -10.38 17.09
N SER A 286 5.57 -9.34 16.27
CA SER A 286 6.29 -9.42 15.00
C SER A 286 7.47 -8.46 14.99
N LEU A 287 8.61 -8.91 14.46
CA LEU A 287 9.76 -8.09 14.14
C LEU A 287 10.03 -8.20 12.65
N ARG A 288 10.36 -7.06 12.04
CA ARG A 288 10.51 -6.96 10.59
C ARG A 288 11.74 -6.17 10.20
N VAL A 289 12.34 -6.59 9.12
CA VAL A 289 13.41 -5.83 8.44
C VAL A 289 13.19 -5.95 6.94
N GLY A 290 13.54 -4.90 6.20
CA GLY A 290 13.37 -4.88 4.76
C GLY A 290 14.36 -3.97 4.05
N LEU A 291 14.35 -4.09 2.74
CA LEU A 291 15.09 -3.23 1.82
C LEU A 291 14.10 -2.75 0.74
N ASP A 292 13.83 -1.45 0.72
CA ASP A 292 13.04 -0.81 -0.31
C ASP A 292 13.96 -0.10 -1.28
N GLN A 293 14.19 -0.70 -2.46
CA GLN A 293 15.05 -0.16 -3.51
C GLN A 293 16.43 0.31 -3.00
N GLY A 294 16.95 -0.35 -1.95
CA GLY A 294 18.23 -0.02 -1.31
C GLY A 294 18.12 0.78 -0.01
N ALA A 295 16.97 1.37 0.29
CA ALA A 295 16.70 1.98 1.59
C ALA A 295 16.40 0.90 2.63
N PHE A 296 17.00 1.02 3.82
CA PHE A 296 16.76 0.08 4.92
C PHE A 296 15.47 0.43 5.64
N THR A 297 14.64 -0.58 5.89
CA THR A 297 13.40 -0.46 6.66
C THR A 297 13.40 -1.43 7.83
N THR A 298 12.73 -1.07 8.91
CA THR A 298 12.54 -1.95 10.06
C THR A 298 11.22 -1.64 10.75
N GLY A 299 10.73 -2.59 11.54
CA GLY A 299 9.49 -2.36 12.29
C GLY A 299 9.15 -3.46 13.25
N ALA A 300 8.12 -3.20 14.03
CA ALA A 300 7.56 -4.13 14.99
C ALA A 300 6.03 -4.10 14.94
N GLY A 301 5.42 -5.23 15.27
CA GLY A 301 3.98 -5.37 15.38
C GLY A 301 3.60 -6.05 16.69
N PHE A 302 2.46 -5.68 17.22
CA PHE A 302 1.87 -6.30 18.38
C PHE A 302 0.38 -6.55 18.18
N ASN A 303 -0.03 -7.79 18.26
CA ASN A 303 -1.43 -8.21 18.18
C ASN A 303 -1.95 -8.54 19.59
N TRP A 304 -2.91 -7.76 20.06
CA TRP A 304 -3.52 -7.98 21.37
C TRP A 304 -4.79 -8.81 21.24
N GLU A 305 -4.71 -10.05 21.70
CA GLU A 305 -5.84 -11.00 21.78
C GLU A 305 -6.63 -11.14 20.46
N LYS A 306 -5.98 -10.92 19.32
CA LYS A 306 -6.59 -10.82 17.99
C LYS A 306 -7.66 -9.72 17.84
N LYS A 307 -7.76 -8.82 18.82
CA LYS A 307 -8.73 -7.72 18.83
C LYS A 307 -8.13 -6.44 18.24
N VAL A 308 -6.88 -6.18 18.56
CA VAL A 308 -6.17 -4.96 18.15
C VAL A 308 -4.80 -5.34 17.62
N ASP A 309 -4.48 -4.91 16.43
CA ASP A 309 -3.14 -4.99 15.85
C ASP A 309 -2.53 -3.59 15.76
N VAL A 310 -1.31 -3.45 16.25
CA VAL A 310 -0.56 -2.18 16.21
C VAL A 310 0.76 -2.44 15.53
N ASN A 311 1.04 -1.72 14.46
CA ASN A 311 2.27 -1.84 13.72
C ASN A 311 2.98 -0.50 13.63
N TYR A 312 4.28 -0.53 13.82
CA TYR A 312 5.17 0.62 13.65
C TYR A 312 6.26 0.27 12.64
N SER A 313 6.60 1.23 11.78
CA SER A 313 7.73 1.12 10.88
C SER A 313 8.60 2.38 10.89
N LEU A 314 9.86 2.16 10.59
CA LEU A 314 10.87 3.17 10.35
C LEU A 314 11.56 2.83 9.04
N ALA A 315 11.52 3.76 8.08
CA ALA A 315 12.32 3.72 6.88
C ALA A 315 13.42 4.78 6.97
N ILE A 316 14.64 4.42 6.58
CA ILE A 316 15.78 5.34 6.59
C ILE A 316 16.09 5.70 5.14
N ASN A 317 15.76 6.94 4.79
CA ASN A 317 16.06 7.51 3.48
C ASN A 317 17.19 8.52 3.61
N ASP A 318 18.29 8.29 2.89
CA ASP A 318 19.49 9.16 2.96
C ASP A 318 19.22 10.60 2.52
N ALA A 319 18.24 10.82 1.65
CA ALA A 319 17.93 12.13 1.08
C ALA A 319 16.86 12.91 1.87
N LEU A 320 15.89 12.20 2.46
CA LEU A 320 14.69 12.80 3.05
C LEU A 320 14.60 12.63 4.56
N GLY A 321 15.54 11.87 5.15
CA GLY A 321 15.56 11.56 6.57
C GLY A 321 14.68 10.35 6.93
N PRO A 322 14.49 10.09 8.25
CA PRO A 322 13.70 8.96 8.71
C PRO A 322 12.20 9.20 8.51
N GLU A 323 11.50 8.20 7.99
CA GLU A 323 10.05 8.16 7.87
C GLU A 323 9.46 7.25 8.95
N HIS A 324 8.52 7.79 9.71
CA HIS A 324 7.81 7.08 10.77
C HIS A 324 6.38 6.80 10.36
N ARG A 325 5.96 5.53 10.44
CA ARG A 325 4.60 5.13 10.11
C ARG A 325 3.99 4.29 11.22
N LEU A 326 2.75 4.59 11.54
CA LEU A 326 1.99 3.89 12.57
C LEU A 326 0.66 3.43 11.98
N SER A 327 0.35 2.14 12.09
CA SER A 327 -0.95 1.60 11.70
C SER A 327 -1.61 0.83 12.83
N PHE A 328 -2.94 0.89 12.84
CA PHE A 328 -3.80 0.18 13.78
C PHE A 328 -4.89 -0.55 13.02
N SER A 329 -5.19 -1.78 13.41
CA SER A 329 -6.42 -2.44 12.99
C SER A 329 -7.20 -2.98 14.19
N LEU A 330 -8.52 -2.90 14.07
CA LEU A 330 -9.47 -3.37 15.06
C LEU A 330 -10.30 -4.49 14.45
N ASP A 331 -10.25 -5.67 15.05
CA ASP A 331 -11.09 -6.79 14.69
C ASP A 331 -12.44 -6.69 15.43
N LEU A 332 -13.48 -6.39 14.68
CA LEU A 332 -14.82 -6.16 15.24
C LEU A 332 -15.49 -7.48 15.68
N ASP A 333 -15.17 -8.59 15.05
CA ASP A 333 -15.76 -9.89 15.39
C ASP A 333 -15.22 -10.39 16.72
N HIS A 334 -13.92 -10.24 16.96
CA HIS A 334 -13.29 -10.57 18.24
C HIS A 334 -13.62 -9.58 19.37
N LEU A 335 -13.82 -8.29 19.04
CA LEU A 335 -14.28 -7.30 20.03
C LEU A 335 -15.72 -7.51 20.49
N MET A 336 -16.60 -8.00 19.60
CA MET A 336 -18.02 -8.26 19.92
C MET A 336 -18.26 -9.62 20.54
N GLN A 337 -17.30 -10.55 20.49
CA GLN A 337 -17.38 -11.78 21.28
C GLN A 337 -17.27 -11.40 22.77
N LYS A 338 -18.42 -11.35 23.46
CA LYS A 338 -18.44 -11.24 24.94
C LYS A 338 -17.58 -12.36 25.52
N ASP A 339 -16.68 -12.00 26.45
CA ASP A 339 -16.02 -12.98 27.32
C ASP A 339 -17.08 -13.81 28.05
N THR A 340 -17.44 -14.96 27.47
CA THR A 340 -18.34 -15.95 28.10
C THR A 340 -17.61 -16.78 29.15
N THR A 341 -16.45 -16.32 29.62
CA THR A 341 -15.65 -16.95 30.67
C THR A 341 -15.75 -16.21 32.01
N GLY A 342 -16.91 -15.67 32.34
CA GLY A 342 -17.21 -14.96 33.59
C GLY A 342 -18.48 -15.49 34.24
N GLU A 343 -18.54 -16.83 34.51
CA GLU A 343 -19.36 -17.44 35.60
C GLU A 343 -18.59 -18.57 36.24
#